data_740467256c6a1371739734bd379eab57
#
_entry.id   740467256c6a1371739734bd379eab57
#
_cell.length_a   1.000
_cell.length_b   1.000
_cell.length_c   1.000
_cell.angle_alpha   90.00
_cell.angle_beta   90.00
_cell.angle_gamma   90.00
#
_symmetry.space_group_name_H-M   'P 1'
#
loop_
_entity.id
_entity.type
_entity.pdbx_description
1 polymer ?
#
loop_
_entity_poly.entity_id
_entity_poly.type
_entity_poly.pdbx_seq_one_letter_code
_entity_poly.pdbx_strand_id
1 'polypeptide(L)'
;EGKDVVIIGGGDTGTDCVGTALRQGCRSVTQIEIMARPPVERASDNPWPEWPRVYKMDYGQEEAAARQGDDPRVYLTTVRKFAGGAGGNLESIVTVEVKWQRNDKGIAVPVEVPGTEQVRPAQLALLAMGFLGPEQSLLKDIGVACDARSNVQAEYGHYATSVKGVFSAGDCRRGQSLVVWAINEGRGAAAACDRFLSGK
;
A
#
# COMPACT_ATOMS: atom_id res chain seq x y z
N GLU A 1 13.05 14.58 -13.74
CA GLU A 1 13.01 16.01 -13.84
C GLU A 1 12.03 16.44 -14.92
N GLY A 2 11.27 17.55 -14.72
CA GLY A 2 10.34 18.14 -15.69
C GLY A 2 9.12 17.30 -16.08
N LYS A 3 8.86 16.16 -15.43
CA LYS A 3 7.74 15.26 -15.72
C LYS A 3 6.53 15.55 -14.84
N ASP A 4 5.34 15.30 -15.36
CA ASP A 4 4.15 15.15 -14.55
C ASP A 4 4.15 13.72 -13.96
N VAL A 5 4.16 13.63 -12.64
CA VAL A 5 4.25 12.38 -11.90
C VAL A 5 2.91 12.08 -11.26
N VAL A 6 2.42 10.86 -11.45
CA VAL A 6 1.22 10.38 -10.76
C VAL A 6 1.60 9.22 -9.84
N ILE A 7 1.17 9.33 -8.59
CA ILE A 7 1.38 8.31 -7.56
C ILE A 7 0.03 7.67 -7.26
N ILE A 8 -0.04 6.35 -7.34
CA ILE A 8 -1.26 5.58 -7.11
C ILE A 8 -1.14 4.89 -5.77
N GLY A 9 -1.87 5.41 -4.78
CA GLY A 9 -1.89 4.96 -3.39
C GLY A 9 -1.65 6.08 -2.40
N GLY A 10 -2.47 6.15 -1.35
CA GLY A 10 -2.50 7.22 -0.36
C GLY A 10 -1.74 6.94 0.94
N GLY A 11 -1.07 5.78 1.05
CA GLY A 11 -0.32 5.40 2.25
C GLY A 11 1.08 6.04 2.33
N ASP A 12 1.86 5.63 3.36
CA ASP A 12 3.19 6.18 3.66
C ASP A 12 4.16 6.07 2.48
N THR A 13 4.15 4.95 1.76
CA THR A 13 4.94 4.77 0.53
C THR A 13 4.57 5.82 -0.53
N GLY A 14 3.27 6.14 -0.66
CA GLY A 14 2.80 7.19 -1.57
C GLY A 14 3.34 8.56 -1.17
N THR A 15 3.35 8.87 0.13
CA THR A 15 3.94 10.09 0.68
C THR A 15 5.42 10.23 0.34
N ASP A 16 6.19 9.15 0.54
CA ASP A 16 7.62 9.11 0.20
C ASP A 16 7.86 9.33 -1.30
N CYS A 17 7.00 8.75 -2.15
CA CYS A 17 7.05 8.97 -3.59
C CYS A 17 6.76 10.42 -3.97
N VAL A 18 5.80 11.09 -3.29
CA VAL A 18 5.50 12.52 -3.50
C VAL A 18 6.73 13.37 -3.18
N GLY A 19 7.29 13.25 -1.98
CA GLY A 19 8.47 14.01 -1.57
C GLY A 19 9.68 13.76 -2.48
N THR A 20 9.90 12.51 -2.86
CA THR A 20 11.00 12.13 -3.77
C THR A 20 10.82 12.75 -5.16
N ALA A 21 9.61 12.68 -5.74
CA ALA A 21 9.34 13.27 -7.05
C ALA A 21 9.61 14.78 -7.06
N LEU A 22 9.20 15.48 -6.00
CA LEU A 22 9.44 16.93 -5.85
C LEU A 22 10.93 17.27 -5.78
N ARG A 23 11.69 16.52 -4.96
CA ARG A 23 13.15 16.73 -4.80
C ARG A 23 13.91 16.42 -6.08
N GLN A 24 13.40 15.51 -6.91
CA GLN A 24 13.95 15.20 -8.22
C GLN A 24 13.46 16.14 -9.34
N GLY A 25 12.76 17.21 -9.00
CA GLY A 25 12.40 18.27 -9.93
C GLY A 25 11.26 17.90 -10.88
N CYS A 26 10.25 17.17 -10.44
CA CYS A 26 9.04 16.97 -11.25
C CYS A 26 8.36 18.32 -11.57
N ARG A 27 7.64 18.39 -12.69
CA ARG A 27 6.83 19.55 -13.08
C ARG A 27 5.60 19.65 -12.19
N SER A 28 4.90 18.53 -12.02
CA SER A 28 3.77 18.38 -11.12
C SER A 28 3.76 17.01 -10.49
N VAL A 29 3.10 16.89 -9.33
CA VAL A 29 2.82 15.60 -8.69
C VAL A 29 1.35 15.54 -8.28
N THR A 30 0.71 14.40 -8.59
CA THR A 30 -0.66 14.08 -8.18
C THR A 30 -0.64 12.73 -7.50
N GLN A 31 -1.28 12.63 -6.33
CA GLN A 31 -1.43 11.38 -5.60
C GLN A 31 -2.89 10.92 -5.65
N ILE A 32 -3.13 9.74 -6.19
CA ILE A 32 -4.48 9.16 -6.32
C ILE A 32 -4.79 8.32 -5.08
N GLU A 33 -5.88 8.68 -4.39
CA GLU A 33 -6.35 7.99 -3.20
C GLU A 33 -7.77 7.44 -3.42
N ILE A 34 -7.93 6.13 -3.29
CA ILE A 34 -9.21 5.47 -3.48
C ILE A 34 -10.17 5.67 -2.31
N MET A 35 -9.63 5.99 -1.14
CA MET A 35 -10.44 6.26 0.06
C MET A 35 -11.00 7.66 0.05
N ALA A 36 -12.06 7.88 0.82
CA ALA A 36 -12.59 9.22 1.06
C ALA A 36 -11.58 10.06 1.86
N ARG A 37 -11.61 11.38 1.63
CA ARG A 37 -10.85 12.31 2.47
C ARG A 37 -11.30 12.17 3.92
N PRO A 38 -10.37 11.92 4.86
CA PRO A 38 -10.71 11.86 6.26
C PRO A 38 -11.34 13.16 6.77
N PRO A 39 -12.21 13.11 7.77
CA PRO A 39 -12.77 14.32 8.38
C PRO A 39 -11.69 15.12 9.11
N VAL A 40 -11.90 16.42 9.28
CA VAL A 40 -10.98 17.30 10.02
C VAL A 40 -10.94 16.95 11.51
N GLU A 41 -12.11 16.58 12.07
CA GLU A 41 -12.28 16.19 13.47
C GLU A 41 -12.63 14.71 13.58
N ARG A 42 -12.44 14.12 14.75
CA ARG A 42 -12.80 12.73 15.01
C ARG A 42 -14.30 12.51 14.79
N ALA A 43 -14.61 11.51 13.98
CA ALA A 43 -15.97 11.02 13.83
C ALA A 43 -16.41 10.21 15.07
N SER A 44 -17.72 10.08 15.28
CA SER A 44 -18.30 9.35 16.41
C SER A 44 -17.94 7.86 16.43
N ASP A 45 -17.64 7.27 15.27
CA ASP A 45 -17.20 5.89 15.10
C ASP A 45 -15.68 5.69 15.26
N ASN A 46 -14.96 6.76 15.68
CA ASN A 46 -13.54 6.73 15.98
C ASN A 46 -13.22 7.40 17.33
N PRO A 47 -13.77 6.88 18.46
CA PRO A 47 -13.57 7.47 19.77
C PRO A 47 -12.14 7.29 20.28
N TRP A 48 -11.74 8.13 21.24
CA TRP A 48 -10.53 7.88 22.03
C TRP A 48 -10.72 6.56 22.85
N PRO A 49 -9.71 5.69 22.99
CA PRO A 49 -8.27 5.87 22.67
C PRO A 49 -7.83 5.32 21.30
N GLU A 50 -8.74 5.08 20.38
CA GLU A 50 -8.37 4.64 19.04
C GLU A 50 -7.45 5.64 18.33
N TRP A 51 -6.63 5.15 17.40
CA TRP A 51 -5.84 6.01 16.54
C TRP A 51 -6.74 6.98 15.76
N PRO A 52 -6.44 8.30 15.74
CA PRO A 52 -7.31 9.27 15.08
C PRO A 52 -7.31 9.10 13.56
N ARG A 53 -8.48 8.80 13.00
CA ARG A 53 -8.73 8.80 11.56
C ARG A 53 -9.19 10.19 11.11
N VAL A 54 -8.27 11.15 11.14
CA VAL A 54 -8.52 12.54 10.78
C VAL A 54 -7.63 12.98 9.64
N TYR A 55 -8.08 14.01 8.91
CA TYR A 55 -7.29 14.61 7.85
C TYR A 55 -6.01 15.21 8.42
N LYS A 56 -4.90 14.82 7.81
CA LYS A 56 -3.59 15.42 8.04
C LYS A 56 -2.79 15.41 6.74
N MET A 57 -1.95 16.36 6.54
CA MET A 57 -0.87 16.27 5.56
C MET A 57 0.37 15.73 6.27
N ASP A 58 1.08 14.86 5.60
CA ASP A 58 2.41 14.43 5.99
C ASP A 58 3.45 15.22 5.18
N TYR A 59 4.74 15.06 5.50
CA TYR A 59 5.82 15.88 4.95
C TYR A 59 5.78 15.99 3.41
N GLY A 60 5.52 14.90 2.69
CA GLY A 60 5.48 14.92 1.23
C GLY A 60 4.32 15.73 0.66
N GLN A 61 3.13 15.65 1.27
CA GLN A 61 1.99 16.46 0.88
C GLN A 61 2.19 17.93 1.26
N GLU A 62 2.80 18.22 2.42
CA GLU A 62 3.13 19.60 2.81
C GLU A 62 4.13 20.24 1.84
N GLU A 63 5.20 19.51 1.44
CA GLU A 63 6.14 19.95 0.41
C GLU A 63 5.43 20.22 -0.94
N ALA A 64 4.51 19.33 -1.34
CA ALA A 64 3.74 19.50 -2.56
C ALA A 64 2.82 20.72 -2.49
N ALA A 65 2.09 20.89 -1.39
CA ALA A 65 1.21 22.03 -1.19
C ALA A 65 1.99 23.35 -1.20
N ALA A 66 3.16 23.39 -0.56
CA ALA A 66 4.02 24.59 -0.58
C ALA A 66 4.52 24.95 -2.00
N ARG A 67 4.75 23.95 -2.86
CA ARG A 67 5.27 24.14 -4.22
C ARG A 67 4.18 24.36 -5.27
N GLN A 68 3.07 23.66 -5.16
CA GLN A 68 1.98 23.63 -6.16
C GLN A 68 0.75 24.45 -5.74
N GLY A 69 0.67 24.86 -4.46
CA GLY A 69 -0.42 25.68 -3.90
C GLY A 69 -1.57 24.88 -3.29
N ASP A 70 -1.58 23.53 -3.40
CA ASP A 70 -2.65 22.69 -2.85
C ASP A 70 -2.15 21.27 -2.52
N ASP A 71 -2.95 20.54 -1.74
CA ASP A 71 -2.77 19.11 -1.45
C ASP A 71 -2.73 18.29 -2.75
N PRO A 72 -1.68 17.51 -3.01
CA PRO A 72 -1.56 16.74 -4.25
C PRO A 72 -2.55 15.56 -4.33
N ARG A 73 -3.28 15.25 -3.26
CA ARG A 73 -4.15 14.07 -3.20
C ARG A 73 -5.51 14.32 -3.86
N VAL A 74 -5.90 13.36 -4.68
CA VAL A 74 -7.24 13.28 -5.28
C VAL A 74 -7.94 12.06 -4.69
N TYR A 75 -8.93 12.31 -3.86
CA TYR A 75 -9.66 11.28 -3.09
C TYR A 75 -10.79 10.64 -3.88
N LEU A 76 -11.28 9.48 -3.42
CA LEU A 76 -12.35 8.70 -4.06
C LEU A 76 -12.11 8.50 -5.56
N THR A 77 -10.85 8.28 -5.93
CA THR A 77 -10.45 8.20 -7.33
C THR A 77 -9.57 6.98 -7.57
N THR A 78 -9.77 6.32 -8.69
CA THR A 78 -8.92 5.22 -9.16
C THR A 78 -8.41 5.47 -10.58
N VAL A 79 -7.37 4.74 -10.99
CA VAL A 79 -6.85 4.77 -12.35
C VAL A 79 -7.51 3.66 -13.16
N ARG A 80 -8.18 4.03 -14.23
CA ARG A 80 -8.86 3.12 -15.15
C ARG A 80 -7.97 2.66 -16.30
N LYS A 81 -7.10 3.57 -16.80
CA LYS A 81 -6.28 3.30 -17.99
C LYS A 81 -4.99 4.12 -17.98
N PHE A 82 -3.92 3.51 -18.45
CA PHE A 82 -2.70 4.19 -18.83
C PHE A 82 -2.71 4.39 -20.35
N ALA A 83 -2.42 5.60 -20.81
CA ALA A 83 -2.37 5.94 -22.23
C ALA A 83 -0.93 6.29 -22.62
N GLY A 84 -0.39 5.54 -23.55
CA GLY A 84 0.94 5.73 -24.11
C GLY A 84 0.91 6.45 -25.44
N GLY A 85 1.99 7.13 -25.77
CA GLY A 85 2.22 7.75 -27.07
C GLY A 85 2.86 6.80 -28.09
N ALA A 86 3.18 7.33 -29.26
CA ALA A 86 3.75 6.59 -30.39
C ALA A 86 5.08 5.89 -30.06
N GLY A 87 5.83 6.35 -29.05
CA GLY A 87 7.09 5.76 -28.59
C GLY A 87 6.96 4.72 -27.47
N GLY A 88 5.74 4.34 -27.07
CA GLY A 88 5.51 3.41 -25.97
C GLY A 88 5.69 4.03 -24.57
N ASN A 89 6.02 5.31 -24.50
CA ASN A 89 6.12 6.04 -23.24
C ASN A 89 4.74 6.46 -22.73
N LEU A 90 4.57 6.51 -21.40
CA LEU A 90 3.37 7.03 -20.78
C LEU A 90 3.21 8.53 -21.09
N GLU A 91 2.04 8.96 -21.52
CA GLU A 91 1.69 10.35 -21.78
C GLU A 91 0.58 10.86 -20.85
N SER A 92 -0.37 9.98 -20.50
CA SER A 92 -1.47 10.32 -19.62
C SER A 92 -2.04 9.10 -18.92
N ILE A 93 -2.82 9.35 -17.88
CA ILE A 93 -3.70 8.36 -17.25
C ILE A 93 -5.15 8.82 -17.34
N VAL A 94 -6.06 7.88 -17.40
CA VAL A 94 -7.50 8.14 -17.25
C VAL A 94 -7.87 7.72 -15.83
N THR A 95 -8.34 8.68 -15.05
CA THR A 95 -8.88 8.45 -13.71
C THR A 95 -10.40 8.46 -13.75
N VAL A 96 -11.03 7.82 -12.78
CA VAL A 96 -12.49 7.82 -12.59
C VAL A 96 -12.79 7.89 -11.10
N GLU A 97 -13.85 8.60 -10.74
CA GLU A 97 -14.31 8.61 -9.35
C GLU A 97 -14.89 7.27 -8.95
N VAL A 98 -14.77 6.94 -7.67
CA VAL A 98 -15.36 5.73 -7.10
C VAL A 98 -16.26 6.08 -5.91
N LYS A 99 -17.25 5.22 -5.70
CA LYS A 99 -18.05 5.19 -4.47
C LYS A 99 -17.95 3.82 -3.84
N TRP A 100 -17.86 3.78 -2.53
CA TRP A 100 -17.81 2.53 -1.79
C TRP A 100 -19.22 1.96 -1.60
N GLN A 101 -19.42 0.72 -2.01
CA GLN A 101 -20.69 0.00 -1.86
C GLN A 101 -20.44 -1.37 -1.23
N ARG A 102 -21.43 -1.91 -0.51
CA ARG A 102 -21.35 -3.29 -0.04
C ARG A 102 -21.85 -4.22 -1.15
N ASN A 103 -21.05 -5.24 -1.45
CA ASN A 103 -21.48 -6.31 -2.36
C ASN A 103 -22.44 -7.28 -1.63
N ASP A 104 -22.94 -8.30 -2.34
CA ASP A 104 -23.87 -9.31 -1.80
C ASP A 104 -23.33 -10.10 -0.60
N LYS A 105 -22.02 -10.09 -0.41
CA LYS A 105 -21.33 -10.70 0.74
C LYS A 105 -21.09 -9.70 1.90
N GLY A 106 -21.64 -8.48 1.81
CA GLY A 106 -21.46 -7.43 2.78
C GLY A 106 -20.08 -6.76 2.78
N ILE A 107 -19.20 -7.11 1.84
CA ILE A 107 -17.84 -6.57 1.73
C ILE A 107 -17.91 -5.23 0.99
N ALA A 108 -17.26 -4.20 1.56
CA ALA A 108 -17.13 -2.90 0.91
C ALA A 108 -16.19 -3.02 -0.32
N VAL A 109 -16.67 -2.59 -1.47
CA VAL A 109 -15.93 -2.58 -2.74
C VAL A 109 -16.08 -1.21 -3.40
N PRO A 110 -15.02 -0.69 -4.05
CA PRO A 110 -15.13 0.52 -4.84
C PRO A 110 -15.87 0.23 -6.16
N VAL A 111 -16.81 1.09 -6.50
CA VAL A 111 -17.56 1.01 -7.76
C VAL A 111 -17.34 2.33 -8.52
N GLU A 112 -16.90 2.23 -9.77
CA GLU A 112 -16.69 3.39 -10.63
C GLU A 112 -17.98 4.19 -10.83
N VAL A 113 -17.87 5.52 -10.86
CA VAL A 113 -18.98 6.43 -11.16
C VAL A 113 -18.90 6.82 -12.65
N PRO A 114 -19.79 6.32 -13.49
CA PRO A 114 -19.76 6.62 -14.94
C PRO A 114 -19.87 8.11 -15.21
N GLY A 115 -19.14 8.60 -16.21
CA GLY A 115 -19.16 10.00 -16.64
C GLY A 115 -18.26 10.93 -15.82
N THR A 116 -17.43 10.38 -14.91
CA THR A 116 -16.47 11.15 -14.11
C THR A 116 -15.03 10.96 -14.58
N GLU A 117 -14.85 10.38 -15.76
CA GLU A 117 -13.53 10.12 -16.32
C GLU A 117 -12.76 11.43 -16.56
N GLN A 118 -11.53 11.49 -16.10
CA GLN A 118 -10.61 12.61 -16.31
C GLN A 118 -9.29 12.13 -16.89
N VAL A 119 -8.83 12.80 -17.94
CA VAL A 119 -7.50 12.58 -18.50
C VAL A 119 -6.50 13.47 -17.74
N ARG A 120 -5.48 12.88 -17.15
CA ARG A 120 -4.42 13.58 -16.43
C ARG A 120 -3.09 13.36 -17.14
N PRO A 121 -2.30 14.40 -17.44
CA PRO A 121 -0.94 14.25 -17.93
C PRO A 121 -0.12 13.40 -16.96
N ALA A 122 0.65 12.46 -17.48
CA ALA A 122 1.54 11.61 -16.68
C ALA A 122 2.65 11.04 -17.56
N GLN A 123 3.88 11.41 -17.33
CA GLN A 123 5.04 10.82 -17.97
C GLN A 123 5.76 9.81 -17.05
N LEU A 124 5.32 9.74 -15.80
CA LEU A 124 5.74 8.74 -14.82
C LEU A 124 4.58 8.40 -13.90
N ALA A 125 4.30 7.12 -13.75
CA ALA A 125 3.35 6.61 -12.76
C ALA A 125 4.07 5.70 -11.77
N LEU A 126 3.88 5.93 -10.48
CA LEU A 126 4.44 5.14 -9.38
C LEU A 126 3.30 4.39 -8.68
N LEU A 127 3.43 3.08 -8.57
CA LEU A 127 2.45 2.23 -7.89
C LEU A 127 2.86 2.10 -6.41
N ALA A 128 2.05 2.68 -5.51
CA ALA A 128 2.25 2.66 -4.06
C ALA A 128 1.04 2.02 -3.36
N MET A 129 0.53 0.91 -3.91
CA MET A 129 -0.71 0.23 -3.49
C MET A 129 -0.48 -0.92 -2.49
N GLY A 130 0.72 -1.01 -1.90
CA GLY A 130 1.10 -2.11 -1.01
C GLY A 130 1.65 -3.32 -1.77
N PHE A 131 1.65 -4.47 -1.12
CA PHE A 131 2.24 -5.70 -1.62
C PHE A 131 1.19 -6.79 -1.78
N LEU A 132 1.41 -7.69 -2.74
CA LEU A 132 0.53 -8.85 -2.95
C LEU A 132 0.87 -10.01 -2.00
N GLY A 133 2.12 -10.09 -1.54
CA GLY A 133 2.62 -11.13 -0.68
C GLY A 133 4.13 -11.34 -0.84
N PRO A 134 4.70 -12.35 -0.19
CA PRO A 134 6.10 -12.74 -0.35
C PRO A 134 6.41 -13.19 -1.77
N GLU A 135 7.67 -13.06 -2.16
CA GLU A 135 8.17 -13.57 -3.44
C GLU A 135 8.05 -15.10 -3.50
N GLN A 136 7.32 -15.61 -4.49
CA GLN A 136 6.89 -17.00 -4.53
C GLN A 136 7.97 -17.98 -5.05
N SER A 137 8.99 -17.50 -5.77
CA SER A 137 10.04 -18.36 -6.29
C SER A 137 10.76 -19.12 -5.18
N LEU A 138 11.28 -18.40 -4.19
CA LEU A 138 11.95 -18.97 -3.03
C LEU A 138 11.05 -19.94 -2.25
N LEU A 139 9.78 -19.59 -2.05
CA LEU A 139 8.85 -20.43 -1.28
C LEU A 139 8.55 -21.75 -1.98
N LYS A 140 8.45 -21.73 -3.30
CA LYS A 140 8.29 -22.94 -4.13
C LYS A 140 9.53 -23.82 -4.11
N ASP A 141 10.71 -23.23 -4.22
CA ASP A 141 11.99 -23.95 -4.22
C ASP A 141 12.22 -24.65 -2.88
N ILE A 142 11.86 -24.04 -1.77
CA ILE A 142 11.96 -24.64 -0.42
C ILE A 142 10.81 -25.63 -0.18
N GLY A 143 9.68 -25.48 -0.87
CA GLY A 143 8.51 -26.37 -0.73
C GLY A 143 7.66 -26.09 0.51
N VAL A 144 7.68 -24.87 1.04
CA VAL A 144 6.83 -24.49 2.19
C VAL A 144 5.37 -24.29 1.78
N ALA A 145 4.44 -24.71 2.63
CA ALA A 145 3.03 -24.45 2.43
C ALA A 145 2.70 -22.97 2.63
N CYS A 146 1.82 -22.43 1.77
CA CYS A 146 1.31 -21.06 1.84
C CYS A 146 -0.19 -21.04 2.15
N ASP A 147 -0.66 -19.94 2.74
CA ASP A 147 -2.08 -19.68 2.96
C ASP A 147 -2.78 -19.18 1.68
N ALA A 148 -4.09 -18.91 1.77
CA ALA A 148 -4.88 -18.39 0.64
C ALA A 148 -4.45 -16.97 0.17
N ARG A 149 -3.64 -16.27 0.96
CA ARG A 149 -3.05 -14.96 0.63
C ARG A 149 -1.60 -15.08 0.17
N SER A 150 -1.13 -16.28 -0.08
CA SER A 150 0.25 -16.59 -0.48
C SER A 150 1.32 -16.30 0.59
N ASN A 151 0.94 -16.11 1.86
CA ASN A 151 1.89 -16.02 2.97
C ASN A 151 2.29 -17.42 3.43
N VAL A 152 3.50 -17.56 3.98
CA VAL A 152 3.99 -18.82 4.52
C VAL A 152 3.14 -19.26 5.71
N GLN A 153 2.62 -20.49 5.67
CA GLN A 153 1.89 -21.04 6.79
C GLN A 153 2.85 -21.41 7.94
N ALA A 154 2.70 -20.70 9.05
CA ALA A 154 3.36 -21.00 10.32
C ALA A 154 2.49 -20.47 11.45
N GLU A 155 2.31 -21.25 12.50
CA GLU A 155 1.49 -20.86 13.64
C GLU A 155 2.21 -19.80 14.49
N TYR A 156 1.46 -18.79 14.93
CA TYR A 156 1.98 -17.79 15.86
C TYR A 156 2.44 -18.43 17.17
N GLY A 157 3.64 -18.07 17.64
CA GLY A 157 4.25 -18.66 18.83
C GLY A 157 5.12 -19.89 18.56
N HIS A 158 4.84 -20.66 17.51
CA HIS A 158 5.65 -21.80 17.07
C HIS A 158 6.57 -21.45 15.91
N TYR A 159 6.08 -20.71 14.94
CA TYR A 159 6.81 -20.21 13.76
C TYR A 159 7.39 -21.28 12.83
N ALA A 160 7.23 -22.56 13.14
CA ALA A 160 7.65 -23.66 12.28
C ALA A 160 6.74 -23.75 11.05
N THR A 161 7.35 -23.95 9.88
CA THR A 161 6.65 -24.17 8.62
C THR A 161 6.33 -25.65 8.38
N SER A 162 5.73 -25.96 7.24
CA SER A 162 5.53 -27.35 6.78
C SER A 162 6.84 -28.12 6.53
N VAL A 163 7.97 -27.42 6.40
CA VAL A 163 9.29 -28.00 6.14
C VAL A 163 10.09 -27.99 7.45
N LYS A 164 10.53 -29.18 7.89
CA LYS A 164 11.29 -29.33 9.13
C LYS A 164 12.56 -28.48 9.12
N GLY A 165 12.76 -27.69 10.19
CA GLY A 165 13.92 -26.82 10.34
C GLY A 165 13.81 -25.49 9.62
N VAL A 166 12.67 -25.19 8.96
CA VAL A 166 12.36 -23.92 8.34
C VAL A 166 11.32 -23.19 9.17
N PHE A 167 11.60 -21.94 9.49
CA PHE A 167 10.75 -21.05 10.29
C PHE A 167 10.37 -19.82 9.49
N SER A 168 9.20 -19.24 9.77
CA SER A 168 8.73 -18.01 9.13
C SER A 168 8.12 -17.05 10.14
N ALA A 169 8.42 -15.75 9.99
CA ALA A 169 7.95 -14.70 10.91
C ALA A 169 7.77 -13.37 10.17
N GLY A 170 7.07 -12.44 10.79
CA GLY A 170 6.84 -11.10 10.25
C GLY A 170 5.97 -11.12 9.00
N ASP A 171 6.21 -10.21 8.07
CA ASP A 171 5.37 -10.00 6.88
C ASP A 171 5.24 -11.26 6.00
N CYS A 172 6.28 -12.06 5.93
CA CYS A 172 6.26 -13.30 5.15
C CYS A 172 5.22 -14.33 5.66
N ARG A 173 4.97 -14.34 6.97
CA ARG A 173 4.00 -15.21 7.64
C ARG A 173 2.64 -14.55 7.83
N ARG A 174 2.65 -13.31 8.29
CA ARG A 174 1.47 -12.57 8.75
C ARG A 174 0.77 -11.80 7.61
N GLY A 175 1.46 -11.52 6.53
CA GLY A 175 1.16 -10.47 5.58
C GLY A 175 1.76 -9.14 6.05
N GLN A 176 1.86 -8.18 5.15
CA GLN A 176 2.44 -6.88 5.47
C GLN A 176 1.74 -6.24 6.67
N SER A 177 2.53 -5.74 7.63
CA SER A 177 2.02 -5.17 8.86
C SER A 177 3.05 -4.22 9.51
N LEU A 178 2.79 -3.81 10.75
CA LEU A 178 3.68 -2.90 11.47
C LEU A 178 5.01 -3.56 11.84
N VAL A 179 6.09 -2.77 11.82
CA VAL A 179 7.43 -3.22 12.18
C VAL A 179 7.50 -3.83 13.59
N VAL A 180 6.67 -3.37 14.52
CA VAL A 180 6.59 -3.92 15.88
C VAL A 180 6.18 -5.41 15.89
N TRP A 181 5.32 -5.81 14.95
CA TRP A 181 4.97 -7.22 14.75
C TRP A 181 6.12 -8.02 14.16
N ALA A 182 6.83 -7.48 13.18
CA ALA A 182 8.00 -8.14 12.59
C ALA A 182 9.08 -8.39 13.66
N ILE A 183 9.36 -7.40 14.52
CA ILE A 183 10.29 -7.54 15.64
C ILE A 183 9.83 -8.59 16.64
N ASN A 184 8.56 -8.53 17.08
CA ASN A 184 8.01 -9.48 18.03
C ASN A 184 8.06 -10.92 17.49
N GLU A 185 7.60 -11.14 16.28
CA GLU A 185 7.58 -12.46 15.65
C GLU A 185 9.00 -12.97 15.35
N GLY A 186 9.90 -12.09 14.91
CA GLY A 186 11.30 -12.46 14.67
C GLY A 186 11.99 -12.95 15.94
N ARG A 187 11.76 -12.30 17.08
CA ARG A 187 12.26 -12.78 18.39
C ARG A 187 11.65 -14.11 18.78
N GLY A 188 10.35 -14.30 18.56
CA GLY A 188 9.68 -15.57 18.81
C GLY A 188 10.19 -16.71 17.93
N ALA A 189 10.41 -16.44 16.64
CA ALA A 189 10.97 -17.40 15.70
C ALA A 189 12.42 -17.78 16.05
N ALA A 190 13.22 -16.83 16.49
CA ALA A 190 14.59 -17.10 16.96
C ALA A 190 14.57 -18.04 18.18
N ALA A 191 13.68 -17.82 19.15
CA ALA A 191 13.52 -18.70 20.31
C ALA A 191 13.00 -20.10 19.91
N ALA A 192 12.11 -20.20 18.91
CA ALA A 192 11.64 -21.47 18.37
C ALA A 192 12.77 -22.24 17.66
N CYS A 193 13.59 -21.55 16.90
CA CYS A 193 14.76 -22.11 16.24
C CYS A 193 15.78 -22.64 17.26
N ASP A 194 16.06 -21.87 18.33
CA ASP A 194 16.96 -22.30 19.41
C ASP A 194 16.46 -23.58 20.11
N ARG A 195 15.16 -23.66 20.42
CA ARG A 195 14.56 -24.88 20.96
C ARG A 195 14.72 -26.08 20.02
N PHE A 196 14.46 -25.88 18.74
CA PHE A 196 14.60 -26.91 17.71
C PHE A 196 16.05 -27.46 17.64
N LEU A 197 17.03 -26.54 17.63
CA LEU A 197 18.46 -26.91 17.56
C LEU A 197 18.96 -27.54 18.85
N SER A 198 18.41 -27.15 20.01
CA SER A 198 18.78 -27.69 21.32
C SER A 198 18.05 -29.00 21.65
N GLY A 199 17.13 -29.47 20.82
CA GLY A 199 16.35 -30.68 21.08
C GLY A 199 15.36 -30.58 22.25
N LYS A 200 14.93 -29.36 22.57
CA LYS A 200 14.02 -29.04 23.70
C LYS A 200 12.59 -28.84 23.23
#